data_e84acb446920655c38642da762dc084f
#
_entry.id   e84acb446920655c38642da762dc084f
#
_cell.length_a   1.000
_cell.length_b   1.000
_cell.length_c   1.000
_cell.angle_alpha   90.00
_cell.angle_beta   90.00
_cell.angle_gamma   90.00
#
_symmetry.space_group_name_H-M   'P 1'
#
loop_
_entity.id
_entity.type
_entity.pdbx_description
1 polymer ?
#
loop_
_entity_poly.entity_id
_entity_poly.type
_entity_poly.pdbx_seq_one_letter_code
_entity_poly.pdbx_strand_id
1 'polypeptide(L)'
;MPRAIILYEIDPSFGPNIIAEYYLKQDDKISPAVLKEFSEKHIEKELFETTIFKDDNRYFSKKINAKSLNKDNLYLSFILQEGEDLVSLKSIFENVEEKIIQNFSDDKKRMNELLQNALNSIMSLLQKLQEPKIIKETINDRTKKMLDDGKLTEARELIDLGEDIPERLAAEVKSADQFLNNEFYKKAKKSFLKAAEFASLIQEEEIASFLKNKGEQVGLFPELIKEREGLNKHLEKIFNDIDITQLSLYNNLIEPIDRLIEISLSFEDHESINKLTKLKSISERAIRLVRELNDSDKKIGEIIKKI
;
A
#
# COMPACT_ATOMS: atom_id res chain seq x y z
N MET A 1 5.85 9.38 11.19
CA MET A 1 6.41 8.02 11.40
C MET A 1 5.31 7.11 11.94
N PRO A 2 5.20 5.86 11.48
CA PRO A 2 4.14 4.97 11.94
C PRO A 2 4.21 4.77 13.45
N ARG A 3 3.05 4.80 14.11
CA ARG A 3 2.92 4.69 15.58
C ARG A 3 2.58 3.29 16.05
N ALA A 4 2.02 2.49 15.15
CA ALA A 4 1.62 1.13 15.44
C ALA A 4 1.59 0.28 14.18
N ILE A 5 1.69 -1.02 14.41
CA ILE A 5 1.53 -2.07 13.40
C ILE A 5 0.63 -3.16 13.98
N ILE A 6 -0.39 -3.59 13.22
CA ILE A 6 -1.40 -4.52 13.69
C ILE A 6 -1.62 -5.57 12.60
N LEU A 7 -1.52 -6.84 12.99
CA LEU A 7 -1.88 -7.99 12.16
C LEU A 7 -3.22 -8.54 12.65
N TYR A 8 -4.19 -8.62 11.76
CA TYR A 8 -5.52 -9.11 12.10
C TYR A 8 -6.12 -9.92 10.95
N GLU A 9 -7.05 -10.77 11.28
CA GLU A 9 -7.86 -11.51 10.30
C GLU A 9 -9.32 -11.06 10.39
N ILE A 10 -10.06 -11.19 9.29
CA ILE A 10 -11.49 -10.93 9.27
C ILE A 10 -12.21 -12.26 9.02
N ASP A 11 -12.86 -12.76 10.04
CA ASP A 11 -13.75 -13.90 9.91
C ASP A 11 -15.12 -13.42 9.41
N PRO A 12 -15.69 -14.00 8.35
CA PRO A 12 -16.97 -13.57 7.80
C PRO A 12 -18.15 -13.65 8.79
N SER A 13 -18.07 -14.53 9.80
CA SER A 13 -19.12 -14.77 10.78
C SER A 13 -18.90 -14.01 12.09
N PHE A 14 -17.65 -13.86 12.53
CA PHE A 14 -17.29 -13.29 13.82
C PHE A 14 -16.70 -11.88 13.73
N GLY A 15 -16.32 -11.44 12.50
CA GLY A 15 -15.73 -10.13 12.26
C GLY A 15 -14.20 -10.09 12.49
N PRO A 16 -13.63 -8.89 12.71
CA PRO A 16 -12.19 -8.71 12.81
C PRO A 16 -11.65 -9.25 14.14
N ASN A 17 -10.54 -10.02 14.05
CA ASN A 17 -9.82 -10.59 15.18
C ASN A 17 -8.33 -10.21 15.10
N ILE A 18 -7.79 -9.58 16.14
CA ILE A 18 -6.38 -9.19 16.21
C ILE A 18 -5.54 -10.41 16.57
N ILE A 19 -4.64 -10.79 15.64
CA ILE A 19 -3.66 -11.86 15.85
C ILE A 19 -2.48 -11.34 16.66
N ALA A 20 -1.93 -10.19 16.25
CA ALA A 20 -0.80 -9.56 16.91
C ALA A 20 -0.85 -8.03 16.73
N GLU A 21 -0.28 -7.32 17.68
CA GLU A 21 -0.28 -5.86 17.68
C GLU A 21 0.95 -5.31 18.41
N TYR A 22 1.48 -4.21 17.88
CA TYR A 22 2.52 -3.46 18.57
C TYR A 22 2.28 -1.96 18.43
N TYR A 23 2.33 -1.24 19.53
CA TYR A 23 2.10 0.19 19.65
C TYR A 23 3.30 0.86 20.29
N LEU A 24 3.75 2.01 19.78
CA LEU A 24 4.79 2.81 20.42
C LEU A 24 4.29 3.45 21.72
N LYS A 25 3.01 3.80 21.77
CA LYS A 25 2.34 4.32 22.96
C LYS A 25 1.05 3.54 23.21
N GLN A 26 0.72 3.31 24.47
CA GLN A 26 -0.50 2.58 24.83
C GLN A 26 -1.80 3.31 24.43
N ASP A 27 -1.74 4.65 24.33
CA ASP A 27 -2.89 5.47 23.96
C ASP A 27 -3.22 5.39 22.45
N ASP A 28 -2.32 4.83 21.64
CA ASP A 28 -2.51 4.68 20.19
C ASP A 28 -3.30 3.40 19.81
N LYS A 29 -3.94 2.71 20.78
CA LYS A 29 -4.68 1.47 20.49
C LYS A 29 -5.80 1.68 19.47
N ILE A 30 -5.84 0.78 18.48
CA ILE A 30 -6.91 0.76 17.49
C ILE A 30 -8.26 0.52 18.16
N SER A 31 -9.24 1.35 17.84
CA SER A 31 -10.58 1.20 18.40
C SER A 31 -11.38 0.11 17.68
N PRO A 32 -12.30 -0.60 18.36
CA PRO A 32 -13.17 -1.57 17.71
C PRO A 32 -13.99 -0.99 16.56
N ALA A 33 -14.32 0.30 16.62
CA ALA A 33 -15.03 0.99 15.55
C ALA A 33 -14.21 1.08 14.27
N VAL A 34 -12.89 1.34 14.35
CA VAL A 34 -11.98 1.37 13.19
C VAL A 34 -11.81 -0.02 12.59
N LEU A 35 -11.67 -1.05 13.43
CA LEU A 35 -11.59 -2.45 12.97
C LEU A 35 -12.87 -2.88 12.25
N LYS A 36 -14.03 -2.48 12.75
CA LYS A 36 -15.31 -2.73 12.09
C LYS A 36 -15.41 -2.03 10.76
N GLU A 37 -14.99 -0.77 10.67
CA GLU A 37 -14.95 -0.02 9.41
C GLU A 37 -13.98 -0.65 8.39
N PHE A 38 -12.83 -1.18 8.84
CA PHE A 38 -11.95 -1.97 7.99
C PHE A 38 -12.65 -3.23 7.46
N SER A 39 -13.37 -3.96 8.33
CA SER A 39 -14.13 -5.13 7.91
C SER A 39 -15.15 -4.79 6.83
N GLU A 40 -15.93 -3.72 7.00
CA GLU A 40 -16.90 -3.23 6.00
C GLU A 40 -16.19 -2.89 4.67
N LYS A 41 -15.06 -2.18 4.72
CA LYS A 41 -14.33 -1.79 3.50
C LYS A 41 -13.67 -2.98 2.79
N HIS A 42 -13.08 -3.93 3.51
CA HIS A 42 -12.40 -5.06 2.92
C HIS A 42 -13.36 -6.17 2.45
N ILE A 43 -14.42 -6.45 3.20
CA ILE A 43 -15.34 -7.56 2.90
C ILE A 43 -16.54 -7.07 2.06
N GLU A 44 -17.24 -6.02 2.51
CA GLU A 44 -18.46 -5.58 1.82
C GLU A 44 -18.16 -4.79 0.54
N LYS A 45 -17.07 -3.99 0.56
CA LYS A 45 -16.65 -3.18 -0.59
C LYS A 45 -15.52 -3.82 -1.40
N GLU A 46 -15.04 -4.99 -0.98
CA GLU A 46 -13.98 -5.77 -1.64
C GLU A 46 -12.68 -4.98 -1.90
N LEU A 47 -12.36 -4.00 -1.05
CA LEU A 47 -11.15 -3.21 -1.21
C LEU A 47 -9.93 -3.99 -0.73
N PHE A 48 -8.92 -4.12 -1.59
CA PHE A 48 -7.65 -4.77 -1.26
C PHE A 48 -6.84 -3.97 -0.22
N GLU A 49 -6.86 -2.64 -0.35
CA GLU A 49 -6.28 -1.71 0.62
C GLU A 49 -7.25 -0.57 0.93
N THR A 50 -7.12 0.04 2.10
CA THR A 50 -7.98 1.16 2.49
C THR A 50 -7.32 2.05 3.54
N THR A 51 -7.77 3.30 3.60
CA THR A 51 -7.38 4.26 4.62
C THR A 51 -8.61 4.81 5.34
N ILE A 52 -8.49 5.01 6.64
CA ILE A 52 -9.50 5.63 7.51
C ILE A 52 -8.85 6.81 8.20
N PHE A 53 -9.51 7.96 8.21
CA PHE A 53 -9.11 9.13 8.98
C PHE A 53 -10.03 9.26 10.19
N LYS A 54 -9.46 9.28 11.37
CA LYS A 54 -10.21 9.42 12.60
C LYS A 54 -9.30 9.96 13.73
N ASP A 55 -9.79 10.95 14.48
CA ASP A 55 -9.13 11.49 15.68
C ASP A 55 -7.65 11.87 15.41
N ASP A 56 -7.39 12.66 14.35
CA ASP A 56 -6.06 13.11 13.90
C ASP A 56 -5.09 11.96 13.55
N ASN A 57 -5.59 10.73 13.47
CA ASN A 57 -4.84 9.56 13.05
C ASN A 57 -5.32 9.09 11.67
N ARG A 58 -4.36 8.55 10.96
CA ARG A 58 -4.57 7.89 9.68
C ARG A 58 -4.31 6.40 9.85
N TYR A 59 -5.33 5.61 9.63
CA TYR A 59 -5.26 4.15 9.71
C TYR A 59 -5.19 3.59 8.30
N PHE A 60 -4.08 2.99 7.94
CA PHE A 60 -3.90 2.31 6.67
C PHE A 60 -4.01 0.81 6.89
N SER A 61 -4.76 0.11 6.04
CA SER A 61 -4.87 -1.34 6.07
C SER A 61 -4.80 -1.92 4.66
N LYS A 62 -4.10 -3.04 4.52
CA LYS A 62 -3.95 -3.77 3.26
C LYS A 62 -4.03 -5.27 3.51
N LYS A 63 -4.70 -5.96 2.60
CA LYS A 63 -4.75 -7.42 2.56
C LYS A 63 -3.36 -7.96 2.21
N ILE A 64 -2.87 -8.96 2.94
CA ILE A 64 -1.61 -9.63 2.66
C ILE A 64 -1.84 -10.97 1.97
N ASN A 65 -0.91 -11.36 1.10
CA ASN A 65 -1.02 -12.60 0.35
C ASN A 65 -0.53 -13.80 1.18
N ALA A 66 -1.37 -14.27 2.09
CA ALA A 66 -1.06 -15.35 3.02
C ALA A 66 -1.49 -16.74 2.52
N LYS A 67 -1.53 -16.98 1.21
CA LYS A 67 -1.90 -18.30 0.62
C LYS A 67 -1.02 -19.44 1.12
N SER A 68 0.27 -19.20 1.35
CA SER A 68 1.19 -20.19 1.92
C SER A 68 0.83 -20.61 3.35
N LEU A 69 0.07 -19.79 4.06
CA LEU A 69 -0.42 -20.05 5.43
C LEU A 69 -1.85 -20.61 5.45
N ASN A 70 -2.47 -20.86 4.29
CA ASN A 70 -3.88 -21.20 4.16
C ASN A 70 -4.83 -20.18 4.83
N LYS A 71 -4.48 -18.90 4.80
CA LYS A 71 -5.25 -17.78 5.34
C LYS A 71 -5.60 -16.81 4.21
N ASP A 72 -6.89 -16.66 3.91
CA ASP A 72 -7.36 -15.81 2.81
C ASP A 72 -7.71 -14.38 3.23
N ASN A 73 -8.00 -14.15 4.51
CA ASN A 73 -8.49 -12.88 5.04
C ASN A 73 -7.56 -12.31 6.12
N LEU A 74 -6.27 -12.29 5.82
CA LEU A 74 -5.24 -11.73 6.69
C LEU A 74 -4.87 -10.31 6.22
N TYR A 75 -4.79 -9.37 7.15
CA TYR A 75 -4.59 -7.95 6.90
C TYR A 75 -3.50 -7.39 7.81
N LEU A 76 -2.73 -6.46 7.24
CA LEU A 76 -1.73 -5.69 7.98
C LEU A 76 -2.14 -4.22 7.99
N SER A 77 -2.19 -3.62 9.17
CA SER A 77 -2.56 -2.23 9.35
C SER A 77 -1.46 -1.44 10.05
N PHE A 78 -1.35 -0.16 9.66
CA PHE A 78 -0.49 0.82 10.30
C PHE A 78 -1.31 2.00 10.79
N ILE A 79 -0.92 2.56 11.94
CA ILE A 79 -1.42 3.83 12.44
C ILE A 79 -0.36 4.89 12.16
N LEU A 80 -0.75 5.92 11.41
CA LEU A 80 0.08 7.03 10.97
C LEU A 80 -0.45 8.34 11.56
N GLN A 81 0.40 9.34 11.63
CA GLN A 81 -0.07 10.72 11.85
C GLN A 81 -0.66 11.29 10.56
N GLU A 82 -1.53 12.28 10.70
CA GLU A 82 -1.98 13.06 9.57
C GLU A 82 -0.79 13.73 8.86
N GLY A 83 -0.79 13.68 7.52
CA GLY A 83 0.29 14.25 6.70
C GLY A 83 1.51 13.34 6.46
N GLU A 84 1.52 12.13 7.02
CA GLU A 84 2.59 11.17 6.71
C GLU A 84 2.45 10.59 5.29
N ASP A 85 3.60 10.42 4.63
CA ASP A 85 3.71 9.94 3.26
C ASP A 85 3.37 8.43 3.16
N LEU A 86 2.21 8.12 2.59
CA LEU A 86 1.78 6.74 2.38
C LEU A 86 2.56 6.03 1.27
N VAL A 87 3.11 6.76 0.29
CA VAL A 87 3.94 6.17 -0.76
C VAL A 87 5.19 5.54 -0.14
N SER A 88 5.80 6.21 0.84
CA SER A 88 6.91 5.66 1.62
C SER A 88 6.51 4.38 2.37
N LEU A 89 5.34 4.37 3.01
CA LEU A 89 4.86 3.18 3.71
C LEU A 89 4.59 2.02 2.74
N LYS A 90 3.92 2.29 1.62
CA LYS A 90 3.65 1.28 0.58
C LYS A 90 4.94 0.67 0.02
N SER A 91 6.00 1.48 -0.12
CA SER A 91 7.32 1.02 -0.61
C SER A 91 8.01 0.04 0.34
N ILE A 92 7.68 0.08 1.63
CA ILE A 92 8.22 -0.82 2.66
C ILE A 92 7.31 -2.03 2.89
N PHE A 93 6.03 -1.89 2.55
CA PHE A 93 4.98 -2.85 2.92
C PHE A 93 5.32 -4.27 2.47
N GLU A 94 5.77 -4.45 1.24
CA GLU A 94 6.09 -5.78 0.70
C GLU A 94 7.18 -6.50 1.49
N ASN A 95 8.24 -5.77 1.90
CA ASN A 95 9.30 -6.34 2.72
C ASN A 95 8.81 -6.76 4.11
N VAL A 96 7.88 -5.99 4.69
CA VAL A 96 7.28 -6.32 5.99
C VAL A 96 6.33 -7.51 5.85
N GLU A 97 5.52 -7.54 4.80
CA GLU A 97 4.63 -8.66 4.47
C GLU A 97 5.40 -9.97 4.34
N GLU A 98 6.48 -9.99 3.55
CA GLU A 98 7.32 -11.17 3.38
C GLU A 98 7.91 -11.65 4.71
N LYS A 99 8.45 -10.74 5.53
CA LYS A 99 9.00 -11.09 6.86
C LYS A 99 7.92 -11.68 7.78
N ILE A 100 6.69 -11.15 7.75
CA ILE A 100 5.57 -11.67 8.54
C ILE A 100 5.18 -13.07 8.06
N ILE A 101 5.04 -13.28 6.75
CA ILE A 101 4.65 -14.57 6.18
C ILE A 101 5.70 -15.65 6.47
N GLN A 102 6.99 -15.34 6.28
CA GLN A 102 8.08 -16.29 6.51
C GLN A 102 8.22 -16.72 7.97
N ASN A 103 7.88 -15.82 8.92
CA ASN A 103 8.04 -16.05 10.35
C ASN A 103 6.71 -16.16 11.10
N PHE A 104 5.61 -16.41 10.38
CA PHE A 104 4.29 -16.51 10.99
C PHE A 104 4.25 -17.62 12.06
N SER A 105 3.62 -17.32 13.18
CA SER A 105 3.45 -18.24 14.31
C SER A 105 2.11 -17.99 14.97
N ASP A 106 1.48 -19.06 15.49
CA ASP A 106 0.27 -18.95 16.29
C ASP A 106 0.53 -18.45 17.72
N ASP A 107 1.81 -18.34 18.13
CA ASP A 107 2.20 -17.72 19.39
C ASP A 107 2.12 -16.19 19.30
N LYS A 108 1.10 -15.63 19.97
CA LYS A 108 0.86 -14.18 20.00
C LYS A 108 2.08 -13.38 20.49
N LYS A 109 2.84 -13.90 21.47
CA LYS A 109 4.01 -13.20 22.00
C LYS A 109 5.10 -13.08 20.94
N ARG A 110 5.40 -14.19 20.27
CA ARG A 110 6.38 -14.24 19.19
C ARG A 110 5.97 -13.32 18.02
N MET A 111 4.67 -13.30 17.67
CA MET A 111 4.18 -12.41 16.62
C MET A 111 4.25 -10.93 17.02
N ASN A 112 3.96 -10.58 18.27
CA ASN A 112 4.13 -9.21 18.77
C ASN A 112 5.61 -8.76 18.71
N GLU A 113 6.55 -9.62 19.07
CA GLU A 113 7.99 -9.35 18.96
C GLU A 113 8.41 -9.15 17.48
N LEU A 114 7.86 -9.94 16.57
CA LEU A 114 8.08 -9.78 15.12
C LEU A 114 7.57 -8.43 14.62
N LEU A 115 6.35 -8.03 14.99
CA LEU A 115 5.78 -6.73 14.63
C LEU A 115 6.56 -5.56 15.26
N GLN A 116 7.02 -5.69 16.50
CA GLN A 116 7.89 -4.72 17.15
C GLN A 116 9.16 -4.50 16.35
N ASN A 117 9.85 -5.58 15.98
CA ASN A 117 11.07 -5.52 15.19
C ASN A 117 10.82 -4.90 13.81
N ALA A 118 9.72 -5.24 13.16
CA ALA A 118 9.35 -4.65 11.88
C ALA A 118 9.11 -3.14 12.00
N LEU A 119 8.34 -2.69 12.98
CA LEU A 119 8.07 -1.27 13.20
C LEU A 119 9.36 -0.49 13.52
N ASN A 120 10.21 -1.04 14.40
CA ASN A 120 11.49 -0.42 14.74
C ASN A 120 12.44 -0.31 13.53
N SER A 121 12.47 -1.32 12.65
CA SER A 121 13.25 -1.28 11.40
C SER A 121 12.75 -0.17 10.47
N ILE A 122 11.43 -0.03 10.31
CA ILE A 122 10.82 1.04 9.51
C ILE A 122 11.22 2.41 10.08
N MET A 123 11.09 2.58 11.40
CA MET A 123 11.42 3.85 12.05
C MET A 123 12.90 4.20 11.90
N SER A 124 13.79 3.23 12.10
CA SER A 124 15.23 3.42 11.92
C SER A 124 15.58 3.82 10.49
N LEU A 125 14.96 3.18 9.49
CA LEU A 125 15.14 3.52 8.07
C LEU A 125 14.69 4.95 7.76
N LEU A 126 13.49 5.33 8.19
CA LEU A 126 12.97 6.69 7.96
C LEU A 126 13.79 7.76 8.68
N GLN A 127 14.28 7.47 9.90
CA GLN A 127 15.12 8.39 10.64
C GLN A 127 16.49 8.57 9.97
N LYS A 128 17.13 7.50 9.49
CA LYS A 128 18.37 7.57 8.71
C LYS A 128 18.24 8.47 7.48
N LEU A 129 17.09 8.41 6.79
CA LEU A 129 16.84 9.25 5.62
C LEU A 129 16.68 10.74 5.95
N GLN A 130 16.19 11.06 7.15
CA GLN A 130 16.03 12.45 7.60
C GLN A 130 17.29 13.03 8.20
N GLU A 131 18.13 12.20 8.82
CA GLU A 131 19.30 12.60 9.60
C GLU A 131 20.60 11.97 9.06
N PRO A 132 21.32 12.63 8.12
CA PRO A 132 22.59 12.12 7.56
C PRO A 132 23.62 11.71 8.59
N LYS A 133 23.58 12.36 9.78
CA LYS A 133 24.47 12.06 10.88
C LYS A 133 24.37 10.61 11.37
N ILE A 134 23.15 10.05 11.40
CA ILE A 134 22.93 8.66 11.82
C ILE A 134 23.59 7.69 10.83
N ILE A 135 23.50 8.00 9.52
CA ILE A 135 24.20 7.20 8.50
C ILE A 135 25.70 7.26 8.71
N LYS A 136 26.28 8.44 8.99
CA LYS A 136 27.71 8.59 9.29
C LYS A 136 28.13 7.80 10.53
N GLU A 137 27.35 7.82 11.58
CA GLU A 137 27.59 7.01 12.79
C GLU A 137 27.58 5.51 12.46
N THR A 138 26.61 5.05 11.66
CA THR A 138 26.51 3.66 11.21
C THR A 138 27.74 3.26 10.38
N ILE A 139 28.20 4.12 9.47
CA ILE A 139 29.42 3.91 8.68
C ILE A 139 30.65 3.82 9.59
N ASN A 140 30.80 4.72 10.55
CA ASN A 140 31.91 4.72 11.48
C ASN A 140 31.98 3.43 12.32
N ASP A 141 30.84 2.93 12.79
CA ASP A 141 30.80 1.67 13.55
C ASP A 141 31.11 0.45 12.68
N ARG A 142 30.69 0.46 11.43
CA ARG A 142 31.00 -0.58 10.44
C ARG A 142 32.49 -0.56 10.08
N THR A 143 33.06 0.62 9.85
CA THR A 143 34.48 0.76 9.52
C THR A 143 35.41 0.35 10.68
N LYS A 144 35.05 0.63 11.94
CA LYS A 144 35.77 0.12 13.10
C LYS A 144 35.84 -1.41 13.07
N LYS A 145 34.71 -2.09 12.86
CA LYS A 145 34.69 -3.56 12.75
C LYS A 145 35.56 -4.06 11.60
N MET A 146 35.51 -3.40 10.42
CA MET A 146 36.34 -3.77 9.28
C MET A 146 37.84 -3.62 9.59
N LEU A 147 38.23 -2.58 10.35
CA LEU A 147 39.60 -2.39 10.78
C LEU A 147 40.03 -3.49 11.77
N ASP A 148 39.18 -3.87 12.71
CA ASP A 148 39.44 -4.95 13.67
C ASP A 148 39.57 -6.31 12.92
N ASP A 149 38.82 -6.52 11.83
CA ASP A 149 38.88 -7.70 10.98
C ASP A 149 40.06 -7.67 9.98
N GLY A 150 40.89 -6.62 9.97
CA GLY A 150 42.06 -6.45 9.08
C GLY A 150 41.71 -6.05 7.64
N LYS A 151 40.47 -5.61 7.36
CA LYS A 151 39.99 -5.18 6.03
C LYS A 151 40.30 -3.71 5.77
N LEU A 152 41.60 -3.35 5.79
CA LEU A 152 42.06 -1.94 5.77
C LEU A 152 41.62 -1.18 4.49
N THR A 153 41.68 -1.79 3.32
CA THR A 153 41.36 -1.14 2.06
C THR A 153 39.85 -0.82 1.98
N GLU A 154 39.01 -1.81 2.29
CA GLU A 154 37.54 -1.66 2.30
C GLU A 154 37.09 -0.60 3.33
N ALA A 155 37.70 -0.62 4.52
CA ALA A 155 37.42 0.36 5.57
C ALA A 155 37.76 1.79 5.11
N ARG A 156 38.90 1.98 4.45
CA ARG A 156 39.34 3.30 3.94
C ARG A 156 38.38 3.81 2.87
N GLU A 157 38.04 2.99 1.90
CA GLU A 157 37.07 3.35 0.86
C GLU A 157 35.70 3.77 1.46
N LEU A 158 35.23 3.03 2.47
CA LEU A 158 33.96 3.33 3.11
C LEU A 158 34.04 4.62 3.94
N ILE A 159 35.17 4.95 4.56
CA ILE A 159 35.39 6.22 5.27
C ILE A 159 35.34 7.39 4.28
N ASP A 160 36.08 7.29 3.16
CA ASP A 160 36.13 8.35 2.15
C ASP A 160 34.73 8.61 1.56
N LEU A 161 33.93 7.57 1.30
CA LEU A 161 32.54 7.69 0.87
C LEU A 161 31.62 8.25 1.98
N GLY A 162 31.87 7.90 3.24
CA GLY A 162 31.08 8.31 4.40
C GLY A 162 31.16 9.81 4.69
N GLU A 163 32.14 10.53 4.19
CA GLU A 163 32.27 11.97 4.40
C GLU A 163 31.19 12.76 3.64
N ASP A 164 30.96 12.47 2.35
CA ASP A 164 30.14 13.27 1.45
C ASP A 164 28.80 12.62 1.07
N ILE A 165 28.78 11.27 0.92
CA ILE A 165 27.61 10.57 0.38
C ILE A 165 26.36 10.73 1.23
N PRO A 166 26.39 10.67 2.58
CA PRO A 166 25.17 10.83 3.39
C PRO A 166 24.44 12.15 3.17
N GLU A 167 25.18 13.28 3.05
CA GLU A 167 24.60 14.58 2.75
C GLU A 167 24.02 14.66 1.34
N ARG A 168 24.73 14.09 0.35
CA ARG A 168 24.25 14.04 -1.03
C ARG A 168 23.00 13.17 -1.16
N LEU A 169 22.94 12.05 -0.44
CA LEU A 169 21.77 11.18 -0.35
C LEU A 169 20.57 11.96 0.20
N ALA A 170 20.72 12.60 1.36
CA ALA A 170 19.65 13.38 1.97
C ALA A 170 19.18 14.54 1.09
N ALA A 171 20.11 15.25 0.42
CA ALA A 171 19.77 16.32 -0.51
C ALA A 171 18.98 15.81 -1.73
N GLU A 172 19.35 14.63 -2.26
CA GLU A 172 18.65 14.03 -3.39
C GLU A 172 17.25 13.53 -2.99
N VAL A 173 17.10 12.92 -1.80
CA VAL A 173 15.79 12.53 -1.24
C VAL A 173 14.89 13.75 -1.08
N LYS A 174 15.40 14.83 -0.47
CA LYS A 174 14.64 16.07 -0.31
C LYS A 174 14.20 16.65 -1.66
N SER A 175 15.08 16.63 -2.67
CA SER A 175 14.75 17.08 -4.02
C SER A 175 13.68 16.21 -4.67
N ALA A 176 13.75 14.88 -4.46
CA ALA A 176 12.76 13.93 -4.95
C ALA A 176 11.37 14.17 -4.34
N ASP A 177 11.30 14.40 -3.01
CA ASP A 177 10.04 14.70 -2.33
C ASP A 177 9.47 16.05 -2.79
N GLN A 178 10.30 17.06 -3.02
CA GLN A 178 9.86 18.33 -3.61
C GLN A 178 9.30 18.16 -5.02
N PHE A 179 9.95 17.34 -5.87
CA PHE A 179 9.43 17.04 -7.20
C PHE A 179 8.12 16.25 -7.13
N LEU A 180 7.99 15.33 -6.20
CA LEU A 180 6.76 14.56 -5.99
C LEU A 180 5.61 15.46 -5.58
N ASN A 181 5.80 16.34 -4.61
CA ASN A 181 4.80 17.30 -4.13
C ASN A 181 4.37 18.30 -5.23
N ASN A 182 5.23 18.55 -6.22
CA ASN A 182 4.91 19.40 -7.37
C ASN A 182 4.45 18.59 -8.59
N GLU A 183 4.13 17.30 -8.44
CA GLU A 183 3.66 16.39 -9.50
C GLU A 183 4.66 16.18 -10.64
N PHE A 184 5.95 16.51 -10.45
CA PHE A 184 7.01 16.26 -11.41
C PHE A 184 7.53 14.82 -11.32
N TYR A 185 6.65 13.84 -11.49
CA TYR A 185 6.88 12.41 -11.23
C TYR A 185 8.14 11.83 -11.89
N LYS A 186 8.43 12.21 -13.15
CA LYS A 186 9.64 11.74 -13.85
C LYS A 186 10.94 12.27 -13.20
N LYS A 187 10.92 13.51 -12.70
CA LYS A 187 12.06 14.08 -11.98
C LYS A 187 12.18 13.44 -10.59
N ALA A 188 11.07 13.28 -9.89
CA ALA A 188 11.02 12.59 -8.59
C ALA A 188 11.58 11.18 -8.69
N LYS A 189 11.14 10.36 -9.68
CA LYS A 189 11.70 9.03 -9.95
C LYS A 189 13.22 9.08 -10.12
N LYS A 190 13.72 9.98 -10.98
CA LYS A 190 15.17 10.08 -11.24
C LYS A 190 15.96 10.40 -9.97
N SER A 191 15.47 11.32 -9.15
CA SER A 191 16.12 11.68 -7.89
C SER A 191 16.06 10.56 -6.86
N PHE A 192 14.93 9.82 -6.72
CA PHE A 192 14.88 8.65 -5.84
C PHE A 192 15.85 7.55 -6.29
N LEU A 193 15.93 7.25 -7.58
CA LEU A 193 16.87 6.24 -8.09
C LEU A 193 18.33 6.65 -7.87
N LYS A 194 18.67 7.92 -8.05
CA LYS A 194 20.00 8.44 -7.77
C LYS A 194 20.34 8.40 -6.29
N ALA A 195 19.36 8.70 -5.41
CA ALA A 195 19.53 8.53 -3.97
C ALA A 195 19.73 7.05 -3.59
N ALA A 196 19.04 6.11 -4.26
CA ALA A 196 19.26 4.67 -4.09
C ALA A 196 20.69 4.25 -4.48
N GLU A 197 21.23 4.80 -5.57
CA GLU A 197 22.64 4.57 -5.95
C GLU A 197 23.61 5.06 -4.86
N PHE A 198 23.37 6.24 -4.29
CA PHE A 198 24.18 6.74 -3.16
C PHE A 198 24.10 5.84 -1.95
N ALA A 199 22.92 5.33 -1.61
CA ALA A 199 22.74 4.38 -0.51
C ALA A 199 23.51 3.06 -0.74
N SER A 200 23.48 2.53 -1.98
CA SER A 200 24.24 1.33 -2.32
C SER A 200 25.76 1.56 -2.23
N LEU A 201 26.27 2.73 -2.64
CA LEU A 201 27.70 3.05 -2.52
C LEU A 201 28.23 2.97 -1.08
N ILE A 202 27.40 3.34 -0.10
CA ILE A 202 27.72 3.26 1.33
C ILE A 202 27.21 1.98 2.00
N GLN A 203 26.81 0.98 1.21
CA GLN A 203 26.33 -0.34 1.66
C GLN A 203 25.11 -0.27 2.59
N GLU A 204 24.23 0.71 2.40
CA GLU A 204 22.95 0.83 3.08
C GLU A 204 21.83 0.21 2.20
N GLU A 205 21.84 -1.13 2.06
CA GLU A 205 20.97 -1.87 1.10
C GLU A 205 19.48 -1.71 1.39
N GLU A 206 19.09 -1.61 2.67
CA GLU A 206 17.67 -1.39 3.02
C GLU A 206 17.18 -0.02 2.54
N ILE A 207 18.02 1.02 2.66
CA ILE A 207 17.73 2.37 2.15
C ILE A 207 17.70 2.35 0.63
N ALA A 208 18.66 1.68 -0.01
CA ALA A 208 18.73 1.57 -1.46
C ALA A 208 17.48 0.90 -2.05
N SER A 209 17.09 -0.24 -1.49
CA SER A 209 15.87 -0.97 -1.90
C SER A 209 14.62 -0.12 -1.71
N PHE A 210 14.46 0.52 -0.56
CA PHE A 210 13.34 1.40 -0.28
C PHE A 210 13.23 2.55 -1.28
N LEU A 211 14.32 3.28 -1.52
CA LEU A 211 14.32 4.42 -2.45
C LEU A 211 14.09 4.00 -3.88
N LYS A 212 14.61 2.85 -4.29
CA LYS A 212 14.36 2.26 -5.60
C LYS A 212 12.87 1.95 -5.77
N ASN A 213 12.27 1.23 -4.83
CA ASN A 213 10.85 0.89 -4.87
C ASN A 213 9.97 2.15 -4.90
N LYS A 214 10.26 3.15 -4.04
CA LYS A 214 9.56 4.44 -4.04
C LYS A 214 9.69 5.15 -5.39
N GLY A 215 10.88 5.19 -5.98
CA GLY A 215 11.12 5.78 -7.28
C GLY A 215 10.37 5.07 -8.41
N GLU A 216 10.30 3.75 -8.38
CA GLU A 216 9.55 2.96 -9.37
C GLU A 216 8.04 3.20 -9.25
N GLN A 217 7.48 3.19 -8.03
CA GLN A 217 6.06 3.50 -7.78
C GLN A 217 5.68 4.90 -8.27
N VAL A 218 6.45 5.92 -7.89
CA VAL A 218 6.23 7.30 -8.36
C VAL A 218 6.36 7.41 -9.89
N GLY A 219 7.23 6.62 -10.48
CA GLY A 219 7.42 6.57 -11.93
C GLY A 219 6.22 6.07 -12.71
N LEU A 220 5.31 5.32 -12.09
CA LEU A 220 4.07 4.81 -12.71
C LEU A 220 2.93 5.87 -12.72
N PHE A 221 3.00 6.89 -11.88
CA PHE A 221 1.91 7.86 -11.72
C PHE A 221 1.47 8.53 -13.03
N PRO A 222 2.36 8.97 -13.94
CA PRO A 222 1.93 9.55 -15.22
C PRO A 222 1.11 8.60 -16.10
N GLU A 223 1.46 7.31 -16.07
CA GLU A 223 0.74 6.28 -16.82
C GLU A 223 -0.62 5.99 -16.18
N LEU A 224 -0.67 5.89 -14.85
CA LEU A 224 -1.91 5.70 -14.09
C LEU A 224 -2.88 6.88 -14.28
N ILE A 225 -2.39 8.13 -14.33
CA ILE A 225 -3.21 9.31 -14.62
C ILE A 225 -3.84 9.20 -16.01
N LYS A 226 -3.02 8.86 -17.02
CA LYS A 226 -3.50 8.71 -18.39
C LYS A 226 -4.49 7.54 -18.52
N GLU A 227 -4.22 6.42 -17.84
CA GLU A 227 -5.10 5.27 -17.78
C GLU A 227 -6.46 5.65 -17.15
N ARG A 228 -6.44 6.38 -16.02
CA ARG A 228 -7.64 6.89 -15.35
C ARG A 228 -8.51 7.73 -16.28
N GLU A 229 -7.92 8.65 -17.04
CA GLU A 229 -8.64 9.47 -18.01
C GLU A 229 -9.26 8.62 -19.12
N GLY A 230 -8.54 7.62 -19.61
CA GLY A 230 -9.02 6.69 -20.63
C GLY A 230 -10.21 5.85 -20.14
N LEU A 231 -10.09 5.29 -18.92
CA LEU A 231 -11.14 4.49 -18.30
C LEU A 231 -12.41 5.31 -18.00
N ASN A 232 -12.28 6.55 -17.55
CA ASN A 232 -13.44 7.43 -17.35
C ASN A 232 -14.21 7.67 -18.66
N LYS A 233 -13.50 7.97 -19.74
CA LYS A 233 -14.13 8.11 -21.08
C LYS A 233 -14.77 6.81 -21.55
N HIS A 234 -14.14 5.68 -21.25
CA HIS A 234 -14.68 4.36 -21.59
C HIS A 234 -15.97 4.06 -20.83
N LEU A 235 -16.04 4.35 -19.53
CA LEU A 235 -17.26 4.21 -18.71
C LEU A 235 -18.39 5.09 -19.23
N GLU A 236 -18.11 6.35 -19.56
CA GLU A 236 -19.09 7.25 -20.15
C GLU A 236 -19.66 6.69 -21.45
N LYS A 237 -18.80 6.15 -22.32
CA LYS A 237 -19.22 5.53 -23.57
C LYS A 237 -20.11 4.31 -23.34
N ILE A 238 -19.68 3.36 -22.49
CA ILE A 238 -20.49 2.18 -22.15
C ILE A 238 -21.86 2.62 -21.65
N PHE A 239 -21.90 3.58 -20.70
CA PHE A 239 -23.14 4.03 -20.10
C PHE A 239 -24.09 4.67 -21.13
N ASN A 240 -23.55 5.45 -22.06
CA ASN A 240 -24.35 6.07 -23.14
C ASN A 240 -24.88 5.06 -24.16
N ASP A 241 -24.19 3.91 -24.31
CA ASP A 241 -24.59 2.84 -25.21
C ASP A 241 -25.62 1.88 -24.55
N ILE A 242 -25.87 1.98 -23.23
CA ILE A 242 -26.88 1.16 -22.53
C ILE A 242 -28.26 1.67 -22.84
N ASP A 243 -29.06 0.82 -23.48
CA ASP A 243 -30.49 1.03 -23.70
C ASP A 243 -31.30 -0.23 -23.35
N ILE A 244 -32.61 -0.19 -23.56
CA ILE A 244 -33.54 -1.30 -23.26
C ILE A 244 -33.15 -2.58 -24.01
N THR A 245 -32.52 -2.46 -25.19
CA THR A 245 -32.13 -3.61 -26.03
C THR A 245 -30.74 -4.14 -25.69
N GLN A 246 -29.92 -3.39 -24.93
CA GLN A 246 -28.55 -3.67 -24.66
C GLN A 246 -28.22 -3.72 -23.15
N LEU A 247 -29.17 -4.17 -22.32
CA LEU A 247 -29.00 -4.25 -20.87
C LEU A 247 -27.82 -5.12 -20.44
N SER A 248 -27.35 -6.05 -21.27
CA SER A 248 -26.17 -6.87 -21.02
C SER A 248 -24.88 -6.06 -20.89
N LEU A 249 -24.84 -4.82 -21.43
CA LEU A 249 -23.67 -3.94 -21.30
C LEU A 249 -23.37 -3.52 -19.87
N TYR A 250 -24.31 -3.64 -18.93
CA TYR A 250 -24.02 -3.42 -17.51
C TYR A 250 -22.87 -4.30 -16.99
N ASN A 251 -22.70 -5.52 -17.53
CA ASN A 251 -21.58 -6.39 -17.15
C ASN A 251 -20.22 -5.76 -17.49
N ASN A 252 -20.15 -4.91 -18.50
CA ASN A 252 -18.89 -4.30 -18.95
C ASN A 252 -18.46 -3.10 -18.09
N LEU A 253 -19.30 -2.66 -17.14
CA LEU A 253 -18.95 -1.57 -16.22
C LEU A 253 -18.02 -2.00 -15.07
N ILE A 254 -18.07 -3.27 -14.65
CA ILE A 254 -17.41 -3.72 -13.40
C ILE A 254 -15.89 -3.63 -13.51
N GLU A 255 -15.30 -4.22 -14.54
CA GLU A 255 -13.84 -4.24 -14.71
C GLU A 255 -13.21 -2.83 -14.76
N PRO A 256 -13.71 -1.87 -15.58
CA PRO A 256 -13.22 -0.49 -15.56
C PRO A 256 -13.39 0.21 -14.19
N ILE A 257 -14.49 -0.05 -13.48
CA ILE A 257 -14.74 0.52 -12.16
C ILE A 257 -13.71 -0.01 -11.15
N ASP A 258 -13.47 -1.33 -11.13
CA ASP A 258 -12.49 -1.94 -10.24
C ASP A 258 -11.08 -1.39 -10.49
N ARG A 259 -10.70 -1.27 -11.76
CA ARG A 259 -9.42 -0.68 -12.12
C ARG A 259 -9.30 0.80 -11.73
N LEU A 260 -10.37 1.59 -11.86
CA LEU A 260 -10.41 2.97 -11.38
C LEU A 260 -10.30 3.06 -9.85
N ILE A 261 -10.88 2.12 -9.11
CA ILE A 261 -10.73 2.04 -7.65
C ILE A 261 -9.24 1.79 -7.29
N GLU A 262 -8.58 0.83 -7.94
CA GLU A 262 -7.16 0.55 -7.73
C GLU A 262 -6.28 1.78 -7.99
N ILE A 263 -6.51 2.47 -9.11
CA ILE A 263 -5.79 3.70 -9.45
C ILE A 263 -6.05 4.79 -8.40
N SER A 264 -7.31 4.97 -7.98
CA SER A 264 -7.67 5.96 -6.96
C SER A 264 -7.05 5.64 -5.59
N LEU A 265 -6.90 4.35 -5.24
CA LEU A 265 -6.16 3.91 -4.05
C LEU A 265 -4.67 4.27 -4.14
N SER A 266 -4.07 4.22 -5.33
CA SER A 266 -2.66 4.60 -5.52
C SER A 266 -2.42 6.11 -5.30
N PHE A 267 -3.42 6.94 -5.58
CA PHE A 267 -3.40 8.39 -5.36
C PHE A 267 -4.05 8.85 -4.06
N GLU A 268 -4.58 7.91 -3.26
CA GLU A 268 -5.32 8.22 -2.03
C GLU A 268 -6.55 9.14 -2.25
N ASP A 269 -7.13 9.06 -3.44
CA ASP A 269 -8.30 9.85 -3.83
C ASP A 269 -9.57 9.24 -3.22
N HIS A 270 -9.78 9.50 -1.92
CA HIS A 270 -10.90 8.95 -1.14
C HIS A 270 -12.27 9.35 -1.68
N GLU A 271 -12.38 10.53 -2.27
CA GLU A 271 -13.63 11.00 -2.86
C GLU A 271 -14.00 10.11 -4.07
N SER A 272 -13.03 9.91 -4.98
CA SER A 272 -13.20 9.01 -6.12
C SER A 272 -13.46 7.57 -5.69
N ILE A 273 -12.73 7.04 -4.69
CA ILE A 273 -12.94 5.68 -4.16
C ILE A 273 -14.39 5.51 -3.68
N ASN A 274 -14.92 6.45 -2.89
CA ASN A 274 -16.28 6.36 -2.39
C ASN A 274 -17.33 6.43 -3.51
N LYS A 275 -17.13 7.31 -4.52
CA LYS A 275 -18.01 7.41 -5.69
C LYS A 275 -18.00 6.13 -6.53
N LEU A 276 -16.80 5.60 -6.80
CA LEU A 276 -16.61 4.39 -7.61
C LEU A 276 -17.15 3.13 -6.90
N THR A 277 -16.94 2.99 -5.59
CA THR A 277 -17.49 1.89 -4.81
C THR A 277 -19.02 1.91 -4.83
N LYS A 278 -19.62 3.09 -4.71
CA LYS A 278 -21.08 3.25 -4.83
C LYS A 278 -21.56 2.90 -6.25
N LEU A 279 -20.82 3.35 -7.28
CA LEU A 279 -21.12 3.02 -8.67
C LEU A 279 -21.05 1.52 -8.92
N LYS A 280 -20.00 0.83 -8.41
CA LYS A 280 -19.87 -0.64 -8.46
C LYS A 280 -21.11 -1.33 -7.88
N SER A 281 -21.49 -0.98 -6.65
CA SER A 281 -22.66 -1.58 -5.98
C SER A 281 -23.97 -1.39 -6.76
N ILE A 282 -24.17 -0.19 -7.34
CA ILE A 282 -25.37 0.08 -8.19
C ILE A 282 -25.30 -0.75 -9.47
N SER A 283 -24.15 -0.85 -10.13
CA SER A 283 -23.95 -1.62 -11.35
C SER A 283 -24.19 -3.12 -11.12
N GLU A 284 -23.69 -3.69 -10.03
CA GLU A 284 -23.93 -5.08 -9.64
C GLU A 284 -25.41 -5.36 -9.39
N ARG A 285 -26.12 -4.40 -8.78
CA ARG A 285 -27.58 -4.52 -8.62
C ARG A 285 -28.30 -4.51 -9.98
N ALA A 286 -27.89 -3.63 -10.90
CA ALA A 286 -28.45 -3.60 -12.25
C ALA A 286 -28.22 -4.92 -13.00
N ILE A 287 -27.02 -5.50 -12.90
CA ILE A 287 -26.68 -6.81 -13.48
C ILE A 287 -27.60 -7.92 -12.95
N ARG A 288 -27.86 -7.94 -11.63
CA ARG A 288 -28.79 -8.93 -11.04
C ARG A 288 -30.19 -8.79 -11.59
N LEU A 289 -30.70 -7.56 -11.66
CA LEU A 289 -32.04 -7.29 -12.23
C LEU A 289 -32.16 -7.71 -13.70
N VAL A 290 -31.11 -7.46 -14.50
CA VAL A 290 -31.07 -7.91 -15.92
C VAL A 290 -31.10 -9.43 -16.02
N ARG A 291 -30.38 -10.15 -15.15
CA ARG A 291 -30.41 -11.62 -15.11
C ARG A 291 -31.80 -12.14 -14.74
N GLU A 292 -32.44 -11.57 -13.73
CA GLU A 292 -33.81 -11.92 -13.33
C GLU A 292 -34.82 -11.68 -14.45
N LEU A 293 -34.68 -10.57 -15.17
CA LEU A 293 -35.51 -10.25 -16.35
C LEU A 293 -35.34 -11.30 -17.46
N ASN A 294 -34.11 -11.61 -17.83
CA ASN A 294 -33.80 -12.62 -18.85
C ASN A 294 -34.31 -14.03 -18.46
N ASP A 295 -34.23 -14.40 -17.19
CA ASP A 295 -34.77 -15.68 -16.71
C ASP A 295 -36.32 -15.71 -16.77
N SER A 296 -36.96 -14.58 -16.49
CA SER A 296 -38.42 -14.42 -16.62
C SER A 296 -38.86 -14.51 -18.06
N ASP A 297 -38.15 -13.85 -18.97
CA ASP A 297 -38.45 -13.90 -20.44
C ASP A 297 -38.33 -15.33 -20.99
N LYS A 298 -37.28 -16.08 -20.55
CA LYS A 298 -37.14 -17.50 -20.93
C LYS A 298 -38.35 -18.32 -20.48
N LYS A 299 -38.78 -18.17 -19.20
CA LYS A 299 -39.91 -18.89 -18.64
C LYS A 299 -41.22 -18.55 -19.38
N ILE A 300 -41.44 -17.26 -19.70
CA ILE A 300 -42.60 -16.81 -20.51
C ILE A 300 -42.56 -17.49 -21.88
N GLY A 301 -41.39 -17.46 -22.54
CA GLY A 301 -41.24 -18.11 -23.86
C GLY A 301 -41.50 -19.63 -23.85
N GLU A 302 -41.09 -20.32 -22.78
CA GLU A 302 -41.37 -21.75 -22.59
C GLU A 302 -42.86 -22.05 -22.38
N ILE A 303 -43.56 -21.17 -21.66
CA ILE A 303 -45.02 -21.32 -21.44
C ILE A 303 -45.76 -21.06 -22.77
N ILE A 304 -45.42 -19.99 -23.49
CA ILE A 304 -46.06 -19.66 -24.78
C ILE A 304 -45.88 -20.82 -25.77
N LYS A 305 -44.73 -21.48 -25.82
CA LYS A 305 -44.49 -22.61 -26.72
C LYS A 305 -45.30 -23.88 -26.37
N LYS A 306 -45.86 -23.95 -25.17
CA LYS A 306 -46.67 -25.08 -24.71
C LYS A 306 -48.18 -24.86 -24.84
N ILE A 307 -48.63 -23.65 -25.21
CA ILE A 307 -49.99 -23.29 -25.55
C ILE A 307 -50.24 -23.57 -27.01
#